data_191864215283ec9fee84bd6a6245bb08
#
_entry.id   191864215283ec9fee84bd6a6245bb08
#
_cell.length_a   1.000
_cell.length_b   1.000
_cell.length_c   1.000
_cell.angle_alpha   90.00
_cell.angle_beta   90.00
_cell.angle_gamma   90.00
#
_symmetry.space_group_name_H-M   'P 1'
#
loop_
_entity.id
_entity.type
_entity.pdbx_description
1 polymer ?
#
loop_
_entity_poly.entity_id
_entity_poly.type
_entity_poly.pdbx_seq_one_letter_code
_entity_poly.pdbx_strand_id
1 'polypeptide(L)'
;MPVQAFTDLFNECLDDLAAKLGTITGLQVVTDPRNLVPPCVFIDAPTFEAWNGNIVKMTFPIRCITLGPGNLDAQRSLMNLAAKVLNANVGVSSGRPTMALIGGVELPAYDLSLSIQAQTS
;
A
#
# COMPACT_ATOMS: atom_id res chain seq x y z
N MET A 1 6.17 -13.88 -13.28
CA MET A 1 6.99 -13.01 -12.45
C MET A 1 7.99 -13.84 -11.67
N PRO A 2 9.27 -13.53 -11.71
CA PRO A 2 10.25 -14.30 -10.94
C PRO A 2 10.00 -14.18 -9.44
N VAL A 3 10.23 -15.27 -8.73
CA VAL A 3 10.11 -15.32 -7.28
C VAL A 3 11.42 -14.89 -6.67
N GLN A 4 11.39 -13.87 -5.80
CA GLN A 4 12.56 -13.39 -5.09
C GLN A 4 12.75 -14.18 -3.79
N ALA A 5 14.01 -14.44 -3.43
CA ALA A 5 14.35 -15.12 -2.19
C ALA A 5 14.78 -14.08 -1.14
N PHE A 6 14.21 -14.17 0.05
CA PHE A 6 14.46 -13.24 1.16
C PHE A 6 14.83 -13.99 2.43
N THR A 7 15.71 -13.41 3.25
CA THR A 7 16.02 -13.92 4.58
C THR A 7 14.97 -13.50 5.61
N ASP A 8 14.53 -12.24 5.54
CA ASP A 8 13.43 -11.72 6.35
C ASP A 8 12.29 -11.35 5.41
N LEU A 9 11.50 -12.35 5.04
CA LEU A 9 10.57 -12.31 3.93
C LEU A 9 9.63 -11.09 3.98
N PHE A 10 8.92 -10.92 5.10
CA PHE A 10 7.86 -9.90 5.16
C PHE A 10 8.42 -8.49 5.23
N ASN A 11 9.45 -8.28 6.07
CA ASN A 11 10.04 -6.95 6.22
C ASN A 11 10.80 -6.52 4.98
N GLU A 12 11.53 -7.43 4.34
CA GLU A 12 12.24 -7.11 3.09
C GLU A 12 11.27 -6.81 1.95
N CYS A 13 10.15 -7.53 1.85
CA CYS A 13 9.12 -7.24 0.85
C CYS A 13 8.45 -5.90 1.11
N LEU A 14 8.18 -5.57 2.36
CA LEU A 14 7.63 -4.27 2.73
C LEU A 14 8.58 -3.14 2.36
N ASP A 15 9.86 -3.29 2.68
CA ASP A 15 10.89 -2.28 2.39
C ASP A 15 11.07 -2.09 0.89
N ASP A 16 11.08 -3.17 0.12
CA ASP A 16 11.16 -3.12 -1.34
C ASP A 16 9.97 -2.37 -1.94
N LEU A 17 8.77 -2.67 -1.46
CA LEU A 17 7.56 -2.01 -1.94
C LEU A 17 7.58 -0.53 -1.62
N ALA A 18 7.95 -0.18 -0.39
CA ALA A 18 8.06 1.21 0.04
C ALA A 18 9.09 1.98 -0.79
N ALA A 19 10.23 1.36 -1.11
CA ALA A 19 11.26 1.96 -1.93
C ALA A 19 10.76 2.21 -3.36
N LYS A 20 10.06 1.26 -3.96
CA LYS A 20 9.50 1.41 -5.31
C LYS A 20 8.48 2.53 -5.38
N LEU A 21 7.56 2.58 -4.44
CA LEU A 21 6.55 3.65 -4.39
C LEU A 21 7.17 4.99 -4.03
N GLY A 22 8.22 5.00 -3.21
CA GLY A 22 8.91 6.22 -2.82
C GLY A 22 9.66 6.92 -3.95
N THR A 23 9.89 6.25 -5.09
CA THR A 23 10.51 6.87 -6.26
C THR A 23 9.53 7.76 -7.04
N ILE A 24 8.24 7.70 -6.73
CA ILE A 24 7.22 8.45 -7.46
C ILE A 24 7.16 9.88 -6.92
N THR A 25 7.37 10.86 -7.78
CA THR A 25 7.31 12.27 -7.41
C THR A 25 5.91 12.63 -6.91
N GLY A 26 5.84 13.31 -5.76
CA GLY A 26 4.59 13.76 -5.18
C GLY A 26 3.83 12.69 -4.41
N LEU A 27 4.41 11.52 -4.22
CA LEU A 27 3.81 10.44 -3.44
C LEU A 27 4.53 10.31 -2.10
N GLN A 28 3.81 10.56 -1.01
CA GLN A 28 4.34 10.37 0.35
C GLN A 28 3.96 8.97 0.82
N VAL A 29 4.95 8.11 0.99
CA VAL A 29 4.77 6.72 1.39
C VAL A 29 5.10 6.55 2.86
N VAL A 30 4.19 5.93 3.60
CA VAL A 30 4.32 5.74 5.05
C VAL A 30 4.14 4.25 5.36
N THR A 31 5.03 3.71 6.15
CA THR A 31 4.95 2.33 6.64
C THR A 31 4.68 2.24 8.14
N ASP A 32 4.98 3.30 8.88
CA ASP A 32 4.72 3.39 10.32
C ASP A 32 3.42 4.17 10.55
N PRO A 33 2.38 3.55 11.15
CA PRO A 33 1.11 4.25 11.36
C PRO A 33 1.22 5.48 12.26
N ARG A 34 2.29 5.62 13.02
CA ARG A 34 2.53 6.82 13.84
C ARG A 34 2.94 8.03 13.01
N ASN A 35 3.35 7.83 11.75
CA ASN A 35 3.84 8.88 10.87
C ASN A 35 2.81 9.30 9.81
N LEU A 36 1.55 8.94 9.99
CA LEU A 36 0.50 9.25 9.02
C LEU A 36 0.19 10.74 9.00
N VAL A 37 0.51 11.41 7.89
CA VAL A 37 0.20 12.82 7.65
C VAL A 37 -0.47 12.91 6.27
N PRO A 38 -1.80 12.93 6.22
CA PRO A 38 -2.51 13.03 4.93
C PRO A 38 -2.25 14.35 4.20
N PRO A 39 -2.20 14.35 2.86
CA PRO A 39 -2.38 13.20 1.97
C PRO A 39 -1.17 12.28 1.94
N CYS A 40 -1.42 10.97 2.03
CA CYS A 40 -0.32 10.00 2.06
C CYS A 40 -0.80 8.63 1.56
N VAL A 41 0.16 7.75 1.32
CA VAL A 41 -0.08 6.34 0.98
C VAL A 41 0.53 5.50 2.09
N PHE A 42 -0.32 4.76 2.80
CA PHE A 42 0.09 3.90 3.90
C PHE A 42 0.12 2.44 3.45
N ILE A 43 1.25 1.77 3.67
CA ILE A 43 1.41 0.35 3.40
C ILE A 43 1.25 -0.39 4.73
N ASP A 44 0.16 -1.14 4.86
CA ASP A 44 -0.14 -1.90 6.07
C ASP A 44 0.48 -3.31 5.99
N ALA A 45 0.41 -4.03 7.10
CA ALA A 45 0.92 -5.39 7.17
C ALA A 45 0.19 -6.32 6.19
N PRO A 46 0.92 -7.22 5.51
CA PRO A 46 0.29 -8.09 4.53
C PRO A 46 -0.46 -9.25 5.17
N THR A 47 -1.48 -9.72 4.46
CA THR A 47 -1.98 -11.07 4.65
C THR A 47 -1.17 -11.99 3.74
N PHE A 48 -1.12 -13.27 4.05
CA PHE A 48 -0.35 -14.19 3.21
C PHE A 48 -1.02 -15.56 3.10
N GLU A 49 -0.67 -16.27 2.04
CA GLU A 49 -1.07 -17.64 1.79
C GLU A 49 0.19 -18.42 1.43
N ALA A 50 0.51 -19.44 2.22
CA ALA A 50 1.69 -20.27 1.97
C ALA A 50 1.34 -21.39 0.98
N TRP A 51 2.06 -21.44 -0.15
CA TRP A 51 1.85 -22.49 -1.15
C TRP A 51 2.69 -23.74 -0.81
N ASN A 52 3.84 -23.53 -0.17
CA ASN A 52 4.66 -24.60 0.38
C ASN A 52 5.55 -24.02 1.48
N GLY A 53 6.53 -24.78 1.97
CA GLY A 53 7.35 -24.36 3.10
C GLY A 53 8.16 -23.10 2.90
N ASN A 54 8.37 -22.66 1.66
CA ASN A 54 9.23 -21.50 1.38
C ASN A 54 8.67 -20.55 0.31
N ILE A 55 7.52 -20.83 -0.28
CA ILE A 55 6.89 -19.93 -1.26
C ILE A 55 5.59 -19.40 -0.72
N VAL A 56 5.44 -18.08 -0.71
CA VAL A 56 4.33 -17.37 -0.12
C VAL A 56 3.77 -16.36 -1.09
N LYS A 57 2.44 -16.30 -1.20
CA LYS A 57 1.74 -15.20 -1.86
C LYS A 57 1.30 -14.21 -0.79
N MET A 58 1.82 -12.99 -0.84
CA MET A 58 1.45 -11.92 0.08
C MET A 58 0.52 -10.94 -0.58
N THR A 59 -0.46 -10.44 0.18
CA THR A 59 -1.33 -9.35 -0.25
C THR A 59 -1.15 -8.19 0.69
N PHE A 60 -0.60 -7.09 0.19
CA PHE A 60 -0.41 -5.86 0.94
C PHE A 60 -1.62 -4.95 0.77
N PRO A 61 -2.28 -4.54 1.87
CA PRO A 61 -3.24 -3.45 1.80
C PRO A 61 -2.48 -2.13 1.67
N ILE A 62 -2.79 -1.37 0.63
CA ILE A 62 -2.23 -0.03 0.44
C ILE A 62 -3.37 0.95 0.57
N ARG A 63 -3.28 1.85 1.54
CA ARG A 63 -4.34 2.80 1.82
C ARG A 63 -3.91 4.19 1.42
N CYS A 64 -4.61 4.75 0.42
CA CYS A 64 -4.46 6.15 0.05
C CYS A 64 -5.38 6.97 0.94
N ILE A 65 -4.84 7.97 1.64
CA ILE A 65 -5.59 8.77 2.62
C ILE A 65 -5.43 10.24 2.28
N THR A 66 -6.54 10.97 2.29
CA THR A 66 -6.52 12.41 2.07
C THR A 66 -7.23 13.14 3.21
N LEU A 67 -7.14 14.47 3.21
CA LEU A 67 -7.80 15.30 4.21
C LEU A 67 -9.31 15.38 3.94
N GLY A 68 -10.11 15.42 5.03
CA GLY A 68 -11.54 15.65 4.94
C GLY A 68 -11.88 17.12 4.80
N PRO A 69 -13.17 17.44 4.66
CA PRO A 69 -14.31 16.55 4.56
C PRO A 69 -14.38 15.79 3.24
N GLY A 70 -15.21 14.74 3.16
CA GLY A 70 -15.40 13.94 1.97
C GLY A 70 -16.19 14.69 0.91
N ASN A 71 -15.52 15.42 0.04
CA ASN A 71 -16.12 16.16 -1.07
C ASN A 71 -15.41 15.78 -2.38
N LEU A 72 -15.76 16.46 -3.47
CA LEU A 72 -15.20 16.17 -4.79
C LEU A 72 -13.68 16.37 -4.82
N ASP A 73 -13.16 17.38 -4.13
CA ASP A 73 -11.72 17.64 -4.09
C ASP A 73 -10.97 16.51 -3.38
N ALA A 74 -11.51 16.00 -2.26
CA ALA A 74 -10.96 14.86 -1.55
C ALA A 74 -10.99 13.62 -2.44
N GLN A 75 -12.11 13.38 -3.14
CA GLN A 75 -12.24 12.23 -4.03
C GLN A 75 -11.23 12.28 -5.17
N ARG A 76 -11.03 13.45 -5.78
CA ARG A 76 -10.04 13.62 -6.83
C ARG A 76 -8.61 13.43 -6.32
N SER A 77 -8.33 13.88 -5.12
CA SER A 77 -7.03 13.68 -4.47
C SER A 77 -6.76 12.18 -4.28
N LEU A 78 -7.75 11.43 -3.80
CA LEU A 78 -7.63 9.98 -3.63
C LEU A 78 -7.40 9.26 -4.94
N MET A 79 -8.17 9.60 -5.97
CA MET A 79 -8.01 8.97 -7.28
C MET A 79 -6.64 9.30 -7.90
N ASN A 80 -6.11 10.49 -7.62
CA ASN A 80 -4.77 10.88 -8.06
C ASN A 80 -3.69 10.02 -7.38
N LEU A 81 -3.81 9.81 -6.07
CA LEU A 81 -2.91 8.93 -5.33
C LEU A 81 -3.00 7.48 -5.83
N ALA A 82 -4.22 6.99 -6.02
CA ALA A 82 -4.44 5.63 -6.51
C ALA A 82 -3.85 5.44 -7.91
N ALA A 83 -4.02 6.43 -8.79
CA ALA A 83 -3.46 6.38 -10.14
C ALA A 83 -1.93 6.34 -10.11
N LYS A 84 -1.30 7.09 -9.22
CA LYS A 84 0.16 7.07 -9.07
C LYS A 84 0.66 5.70 -8.62
N VAL A 85 -0.02 5.08 -7.66
CA VAL A 85 0.32 3.73 -7.20
C VAL A 85 0.14 2.71 -8.33
N LEU A 86 -0.98 2.80 -9.06
CA LEU A 86 -1.28 1.90 -10.17
C LEU A 86 -0.21 2.00 -11.27
N ASN A 87 0.21 3.23 -11.58
CA ASN A 87 1.22 3.47 -12.62
C ASN A 87 2.62 2.99 -12.23
N ALA A 88 2.86 2.70 -10.96
CA ALA A 88 4.13 2.16 -10.49
C ALA A 88 4.35 0.69 -10.89
N ASN A 89 3.31 0.00 -11.38
CA ASN A 89 3.36 -1.41 -11.80
C ASN A 89 3.87 -2.34 -10.71
N VAL A 90 3.39 -2.13 -9.48
CA VAL A 90 3.81 -2.94 -8.33
C VAL A 90 2.93 -4.17 -8.09
N GLY A 91 1.93 -4.40 -8.94
CA GLY A 91 1.08 -5.58 -8.84
C GLY A 91 -0.28 -5.35 -8.20
N VAL A 92 -0.81 -4.13 -8.31
CA VAL A 92 -2.15 -3.81 -7.80
C VAL A 92 -3.19 -4.64 -8.53
N SER A 93 -4.04 -5.36 -7.77
CA SER A 93 -5.06 -6.24 -8.31
C SER A 93 -6.47 -5.67 -8.21
N SER A 94 -6.74 -4.82 -7.24
CA SER A 94 -8.07 -4.24 -7.03
C SER A 94 -7.98 -3.01 -6.14
N GLY A 95 -9.07 -2.25 -6.07
CA GLY A 95 -9.17 -1.10 -5.18
C GLY A 95 -10.62 -0.76 -4.89
N ARG A 96 -10.85 -0.08 -3.77
CA ARG A 96 -12.19 0.38 -3.38
C ARG A 96 -12.12 1.60 -2.47
N PRO A 97 -13.11 2.50 -2.53
CA PRO A 97 -13.17 3.62 -1.60
C PRO A 97 -13.53 3.14 -0.18
N THR A 98 -13.00 3.84 0.82
CA THR A 98 -13.24 3.53 2.23
C THR A 98 -13.03 4.78 3.08
N MET A 99 -13.03 4.60 4.39
CA MET A 99 -12.73 5.64 5.37
C MET A 99 -11.60 5.16 6.28
N ALA A 100 -10.70 6.06 6.63
CA ALA A 100 -9.63 5.78 7.59
C ALA A 100 -9.87 6.58 8.86
N LEU A 101 -9.74 5.92 10.02
CA LEU A 101 -9.85 6.58 11.33
C LEU A 101 -8.44 6.92 11.81
N ILE A 102 -8.11 8.20 11.85
CA ILE A 102 -6.79 8.68 12.26
C ILE A 102 -6.96 9.75 13.33
N GLY A 103 -6.39 9.50 14.52
CA GLY A 103 -6.50 10.41 15.64
C GLY A 103 -7.94 10.72 16.05
N GLY A 104 -8.84 9.75 15.92
CA GLY A 104 -10.26 9.92 16.24
C GLY A 104 -11.07 10.61 15.16
N VAL A 105 -10.47 10.93 14.01
CA VAL A 105 -11.14 11.61 12.89
C VAL A 105 -11.24 10.66 11.70
N GLU A 106 -12.43 10.56 11.11
CA GLU A 106 -12.64 9.80 9.87
C GLU A 106 -12.20 10.64 8.66
N LEU A 107 -11.28 10.08 7.87
CA LEU A 107 -10.77 10.71 6.67
C LEU A 107 -11.11 9.87 5.45
N PRO A 108 -11.38 10.50 4.28
CA PRO A 108 -11.58 9.76 3.05
C PRO A 108 -10.34 8.96 2.69
N ALA A 109 -10.54 7.72 2.25
CA ALA A 109 -9.46 6.81 1.92
C ALA A 109 -9.83 5.93 0.73
N TYR A 110 -8.81 5.33 0.11
CA TYR A 110 -8.99 4.37 -0.97
C TYR A 110 -8.06 3.19 -0.72
N ASP A 111 -8.64 2.01 -0.54
CA ASP A 111 -7.88 0.79 -0.28
C ASP A 111 -7.53 0.10 -1.58
N LEU A 112 -6.24 -0.16 -1.79
CA LEU A 112 -5.73 -0.94 -2.90
C LEU A 112 -5.18 -2.27 -2.37
N SER A 113 -5.38 -3.33 -3.13
CA SER A 113 -4.80 -4.64 -2.83
C SER A 113 -3.69 -4.94 -3.82
N LEU A 114 -2.52 -5.31 -3.30
CA LEU A 114 -1.34 -5.59 -4.08
C LEU A 114 -0.82 -6.97 -3.72
N SER A 115 -0.62 -7.83 -4.72
CA SER A 115 -0.18 -9.20 -4.51
C SER A 115 1.26 -9.39 -4.96
N ILE A 116 2.07 -10.00 -4.10
CA ILE A 116 3.47 -10.31 -4.37
C ILE A 116 3.72 -11.79 -4.05
N GLN A 117 4.39 -12.48 -4.96
CA GLN A 117 4.87 -13.84 -4.74
C GLN A 117 6.33 -13.80 -4.33
N ALA A 118 6.69 -14.43 -3.22
CA ALA A 118 8.03 -14.39 -2.69
C ALA A 118 8.44 -15.72 -2.07
N GLN A 119 9.75 -15.91 -1.91
CA GLN A 119 10.34 -17.14 -1.41
C GLN A 119 11.30 -16.82 -0.28
N THR A 120 11.25 -17.61 0.82
CA THR A 120 12.27 -17.55 1.88
C THR A 120 13.54 -18.23 1.42
N SER A 121 14.66 -17.72 1.86
CA SER A 121 15.95 -18.34 1.58
C SER A 121 16.28 -19.47 2.53
#